data_35db2a7821a2407ebe9ba9ceabc88310
#
_entry.id   35db2a7821a2407ebe9ba9ceabc88310
#
_cell.length_a   1.000
_cell.length_b   1.000
_cell.length_c   1.000
_cell.angle_alpha   90.00
_cell.angle_beta   90.00
_cell.angle_gamma   90.00
#
_symmetry.space_group_name_H-M   'P 1'
#
loop_
_entity.id
_entity.type
_entity.pdbx_description
1 polymer ?
#
loop_
_entity_poly.entity_id
_entity_poly.type
_entity_poly.pdbx_seq_one_letter_code
_entity_poly.pdbx_strand_id
1 'polypeptide(L)'
;QRGYVLAMRTDDASRRADLTDMADTAWRAAMLALRGYKDGAPAKVSDIEALEDQVDNNQADIMDYLVQLTRRDLSELQAAAIPVLMHCVNDAERISDLALLIARRAEEAQAQSAAKSFSKDALHELETLLEKATAVARLTHESLQDGRFLAKSVGSAVEDLV
;
A
#
# COMPACT_ATOMS: atom_id res chain seq x y z
N GLN A 1 1.57 -16.49 -23.07
CA GLN A 1 1.29 -15.44 -22.05
C GLN A 1 2.58 -14.64 -21.87
N ARG A 2 2.66 -13.47 -22.49
CA ARG A 2 3.82 -12.59 -22.38
C ARG A 2 3.57 -11.70 -21.15
N GLY A 3 4.29 -11.98 -20.06
CA GLY A 3 4.39 -11.03 -18.95
C GLY A 3 5.01 -9.75 -19.49
N TYR A 4 4.39 -8.62 -19.18
CA TYR A 4 4.91 -7.30 -19.55
C TYR A 4 6.12 -7.02 -18.67
N VAL A 5 7.32 -7.33 -19.19
CA VAL A 5 8.56 -6.87 -18.58
C VAL A 5 8.71 -5.42 -18.99
N LEU A 6 8.52 -4.50 -18.04
CA LEU A 6 8.86 -3.10 -18.24
C LEU A 6 10.40 -3.04 -18.35
N ALA A 7 10.93 -3.02 -19.58
CA ALA A 7 12.34 -2.75 -19.82
C ALA A 7 12.59 -1.24 -19.60
N MET A 8 12.71 -0.86 -18.34
CA MET A 8 12.95 0.52 -17.93
C MET A 8 14.47 0.78 -17.94
N ARG A 9 14.87 1.98 -18.36
CA ARG A 9 16.27 2.46 -18.27
C ARG A 9 16.68 2.57 -16.79
N THR A 10 17.96 2.78 -16.51
CA THR A 10 18.51 2.84 -15.13
C THR A 10 17.80 3.83 -14.21
N ASP A 11 17.34 4.99 -14.72
CA ASP A 11 16.57 5.98 -13.95
C ASP A 11 15.19 5.41 -13.51
N ASP A 12 14.63 4.54 -14.31
CA ASP A 12 13.34 3.90 -14.07
C ASP A 12 13.44 2.79 -13.00
N ALA A 13 14.60 2.15 -12.84
CA ALA A 13 14.83 1.17 -11.78
C ALA A 13 14.83 1.83 -10.40
N SER A 14 15.41 3.03 -10.27
CA SER A 14 15.35 3.82 -9.03
C SER A 14 13.91 4.17 -8.67
N ARG A 15 13.11 4.63 -9.62
CA ARG A 15 11.70 5.01 -9.39
C ARG A 15 10.78 3.83 -9.08
N ARG A 16 11.10 2.63 -9.56
CA ARG A 16 10.42 1.41 -9.09
C ARG A 16 10.74 1.09 -7.64
N ALA A 17 11.98 1.29 -7.23
CA ALA A 17 12.37 1.16 -5.83
C ALA A 17 11.59 2.17 -4.98
N ASP A 18 11.49 3.43 -5.41
CA ASP A 18 10.71 4.47 -4.71
C ASP A 18 9.23 4.06 -4.56
N LEU A 19 8.59 3.51 -5.60
CA LEU A 19 7.21 3.03 -5.52
C LEU A 19 7.07 1.81 -4.60
N THR A 20 8.04 0.88 -4.63
CA THR A 20 8.05 -0.27 -3.74
C THR A 20 8.19 0.18 -2.29
N ASP A 21 9.11 1.09 -2.01
CA ASP A 21 9.33 1.64 -0.67
C ASP A 21 8.11 2.44 -0.16
N MET A 22 7.43 3.17 -1.05
CA MET A 22 6.19 3.85 -0.75
C MET A 22 5.08 2.86 -0.35
N ALA A 23 4.88 1.81 -1.15
CA ALA A 23 3.89 0.77 -0.86
C ALA A 23 4.19 0.03 0.46
N ASP A 24 5.46 -0.31 0.71
CA ASP A 24 5.89 -0.94 1.95
C ASP A 24 5.67 -0.04 3.17
N THR A 25 5.90 1.27 3.02
CA THR A 25 5.67 2.25 4.08
C THR A 25 4.19 2.37 4.40
N ALA A 26 3.32 2.44 3.38
CA ALA A 26 1.88 2.47 3.56
C ALA A 26 1.36 1.20 4.25
N TRP A 27 1.83 0.01 3.84
CA TRP A 27 1.50 -1.24 4.50
C TRP A 27 2.00 -1.33 5.93
N ARG A 28 3.19 -0.82 6.22
CA ARG A 28 3.73 -0.75 7.58
C ARG A 28 2.84 0.11 8.47
N ALA A 29 2.39 1.28 7.99
CA ALA A 29 1.45 2.14 8.71
C ALA A 29 0.14 1.40 9.00
N ALA A 30 -0.46 0.75 7.98
CA ALA A 30 -1.69 0.00 8.11
C ALA A 30 -1.58 -1.15 9.11
N MET A 31 -0.50 -1.94 9.06
CA MET A 31 -0.29 -3.04 9.99
C MET A 31 -0.08 -2.58 11.43
N LEU A 32 0.64 -1.46 11.64
CA LEU A 32 0.81 -0.88 12.98
C LEU A 32 -0.52 -0.40 13.55
N ALA A 33 -1.31 0.32 12.77
CA ALA A 33 -2.61 0.84 13.19
C ALA A 33 -3.60 -0.30 13.51
N LEU A 34 -3.73 -1.28 12.62
CA LEU A 34 -4.65 -2.41 12.76
C LEU A 34 -4.29 -3.32 13.93
N ARG A 35 -3.00 -3.68 14.08
CA ARG A 35 -2.55 -4.51 15.22
C ARG A 35 -2.76 -3.78 16.54
N GLY A 36 -2.38 -2.52 16.62
CA GLY A 36 -2.59 -1.71 17.81
C GLY A 36 -4.07 -1.61 18.19
N TYR A 37 -4.95 -1.45 17.21
CA TYR A 37 -6.40 -1.45 17.42
C TYR A 37 -6.92 -2.81 17.91
N LYS A 38 -6.50 -3.90 17.29
CA LYS A 38 -6.87 -5.27 17.68
C LYS A 38 -6.43 -5.60 19.10
N ASP A 39 -5.19 -5.26 19.44
CA ASP A 39 -4.57 -5.65 20.71
C ASP A 39 -4.96 -4.71 21.87
N GLY A 40 -5.78 -3.67 21.61
CA GLY A 40 -6.16 -2.66 22.61
C GLY A 40 -4.99 -1.81 23.07
N ALA A 41 -3.90 -1.79 22.31
CA ALA A 41 -2.68 -1.00 22.52
C ALA A 41 -2.40 -0.14 21.28
N PRO A 42 -3.18 0.96 21.06
CA PRO A 42 -3.08 1.75 19.86
C PRO A 42 -1.64 2.22 19.60
N ALA A 43 -1.21 2.15 18.34
CA ALA A 43 -0.01 2.82 17.91
C ALA A 43 -0.17 4.34 18.15
N LYS A 44 0.93 5.01 18.46
CA LYS A 44 0.87 6.48 18.59
C LYS A 44 0.49 7.10 17.25
N VAL A 45 -0.48 7.99 17.27
CA VAL A 45 -0.93 8.70 16.07
C VAL A 45 0.25 9.39 15.38
N SER A 46 1.14 10.04 16.16
CA SER A 46 2.34 10.69 15.61
C SER A 46 3.29 9.78 14.84
N ASP A 47 3.37 8.49 15.22
CA ASP A 47 4.23 7.53 14.52
C ASP A 47 3.61 7.13 13.16
N ILE A 48 2.28 7.07 13.10
CA ILE A 48 1.54 6.79 11.86
C ILE A 48 1.55 8.03 10.96
N GLU A 49 1.35 9.25 11.52
CA GLU A 49 1.47 10.52 10.78
C GLU A 49 2.84 10.65 10.10
N ALA A 50 3.92 10.30 10.79
CA ALA A 50 5.26 10.33 10.19
C ALA A 50 5.43 9.36 9.01
N LEU A 51 4.72 8.22 9.01
CA LEU A 51 4.71 7.29 7.88
C LEU A 51 3.84 7.79 6.73
N GLU A 52 2.71 8.40 7.02
CA GLU A 52 1.81 9.01 6.05
C GLU A 52 2.49 10.20 5.37
N ASP A 53 3.14 11.10 6.11
CA ASP A 53 3.95 12.19 5.56
C ASP A 53 5.03 11.67 4.57
N GLN A 54 5.65 10.52 4.85
CA GLN A 54 6.60 9.89 3.93
C GLN A 54 5.94 9.39 2.66
N VAL A 55 4.77 8.76 2.78
CA VAL A 55 3.99 8.28 1.63
C VAL A 55 3.55 9.44 0.75
N ASP A 56 3.06 10.54 1.33
CA ASP A 56 2.63 11.74 0.62
C ASP A 56 3.77 12.39 -0.16
N ASN A 57 4.93 12.53 0.48
CA ASN A 57 6.11 13.07 -0.20
C ASN A 57 6.53 12.19 -1.38
N ASN A 58 6.55 10.87 -1.20
CA ASN A 58 6.87 9.93 -2.27
C ASN A 58 5.82 9.96 -3.39
N GLN A 59 4.52 10.10 -3.05
CA GLN A 59 3.44 10.27 -4.02
C GLN A 59 3.71 11.47 -4.93
N ALA A 60 3.97 12.63 -4.35
CA ALA A 60 4.23 13.86 -5.10
C ALA A 60 5.40 13.69 -6.07
N ASP A 61 6.52 13.14 -5.60
CA ASP A 61 7.74 12.94 -6.39
C ASP A 61 7.53 11.92 -7.53
N ILE A 62 6.87 10.80 -7.24
CA ILE A 62 6.62 9.76 -8.24
C ILE A 62 5.61 10.25 -9.28
N MET A 63 4.54 10.92 -8.87
CA MET A 63 3.53 11.46 -9.78
C MET A 63 4.12 12.52 -10.72
N ASP A 64 4.95 13.45 -10.20
CA ASP A 64 5.65 14.43 -11.05
C ASP A 64 6.54 13.75 -12.08
N TYR A 65 7.29 12.73 -11.67
CA TYR A 65 8.11 11.94 -12.59
C TYR A 65 7.26 11.23 -13.66
N LEU A 66 6.16 10.59 -13.30
CA LEU A 66 5.27 9.90 -14.25
C LEU A 66 4.67 10.89 -15.27
N VAL A 67 4.29 12.09 -14.81
CA VAL A 67 3.81 13.17 -15.71
C VAL A 67 4.92 13.62 -16.66
N GLN A 68 6.16 13.74 -16.19
CA GLN A 68 7.30 14.09 -17.06
C GLN A 68 7.58 12.98 -18.09
N LEU A 69 7.40 11.71 -17.72
CA LEU A 69 7.55 10.59 -18.65
C LEU A 69 6.57 10.66 -19.82
N THR A 70 5.34 11.11 -19.61
CA THR A 70 4.35 11.24 -20.71
C THR A 70 4.76 12.20 -21.81
N ARG A 71 5.75 13.06 -21.56
CA ARG A 71 6.28 14.03 -22.52
C ARG A 71 7.43 13.48 -23.38
N ARG A 72 7.84 12.23 -23.13
CA ARG A 72 8.93 11.56 -23.87
C ARG A 72 8.36 10.62 -24.93
N ASP A 73 9.20 10.26 -25.89
CA ASP A 73 8.86 9.20 -26.86
C ASP A 73 8.88 7.85 -26.11
N LEU A 74 7.70 7.35 -25.84
CA LEU A 74 7.46 6.08 -25.13
C LEU A 74 7.03 4.99 -26.11
N SER A 75 7.47 3.77 -25.89
CA SER A 75 6.86 2.61 -26.54
C SER A 75 5.42 2.43 -26.07
N GLU A 76 4.59 1.75 -26.86
CA GLU A 76 3.19 1.44 -26.49
C GLU A 76 3.08 0.76 -25.11
N LEU A 77 4.03 -0.14 -24.79
CA LEU A 77 4.06 -0.84 -23.50
C LEU A 77 4.38 0.12 -22.34
N GLN A 78 5.30 1.05 -22.54
CA GLN A 78 5.63 2.06 -21.53
C GLN A 78 4.45 3.02 -21.32
N ALA A 79 3.84 3.49 -22.38
CA ALA A 79 2.67 4.36 -22.31
C ALA A 79 1.49 3.68 -21.59
N ALA A 80 1.25 2.39 -21.85
CA ALA A 80 0.20 1.63 -21.19
C ALA A 80 0.47 1.37 -19.69
N ALA A 81 1.73 1.37 -19.27
CA ALA A 81 2.11 1.15 -17.87
C ALA A 81 1.91 2.39 -16.98
N ILE A 82 2.01 3.60 -17.53
CA ILE A 82 1.93 4.84 -16.74
C ILE A 82 0.61 4.94 -15.95
N PRO A 83 -0.57 4.76 -16.53
CA PRO A 83 -1.82 4.81 -15.77
C PRO A 83 -1.87 3.78 -14.65
N VAL A 84 -1.34 2.58 -14.87
CA VAL A 84 -1.29 1.53 -13.84
C VAL A 84 -0.42 1.95 -12.67
N LEU A 85 0.77 2.52 -12.95
CA LEU A 85 1.66 3.04 -11.92
C LEU A 85 1.01 4.18 -11.13
N MET A 86 0.32 5.11 -11.80
CA MET A 86 -0.42 6.18 -11.15
C MET A 86 -1.51 5.65 -10.22
N HIS A 87 -2.21 4.58 -10.61
CA HIS A 87 -3.17 3.93 -9.74
C HIS A 87 -2.50 3.30 -8.52
N CYS A 88 -1.37 2.59 -8.70
CA CYS A 88 -0.64 2.00 -7.56
C CYS A 88 -0.17 3.06 -6.56
N VAL A 89 0.30 4.22 -7.05
CA VAL A 89 0.70 5.35 -6.21
C VAL A 89 -0.48 5.87 -5.39
N ASN A 90 -1.62 6.11 -6.03
CA ASN A 90 -2.82 6.59 -5.34
C ASN A 90 -3.39 5.55 -4.35
N ASP A 91 -3.30 4.25 -4.68
CA ASP A 91 -3.76 3.20 -3.77
C ASP A 91 -2.86 3.10 -2.53
N ALA A 92 -1.54 3.29 -2.68
CA ALA A 92 -0.61 3.31 -1.55
C ALA A 92 -0.89 4.50 -0.61
N GLU A 93 -1.14 5.69 -1.15
CA GLU A 93 -1.54 6.87 -0.38
C GLU A 93 -2.85 6.61 0.38
N ARG A 94 -3.88 6.08 -0.28
CA ARG A 94 -5.15 5.74 0.39
C ARG A 94 -4.99 4.71 1.51
N ILE A 95 -4.05 3.78 1.39
CA ILE A 95 -3.76 2.81 2.46
C ILE A 95 -3.17 3.54 3.68
N SER A 96 -2.24 4.49 3.50
CA SER A 96 -1.67 5.26 4.60
C SER A 96 -2.69 6.20 5.26
N ASP A 97 -3.54 6.86 4.49
CA ASP A 97 -4.65 7.66 4.97
C ASP A 97 -5.60 6.86 5.87
N LEU A 98 -5.98 5.67 5.42
CA LEU A 98 -6.84 4.77 6.20
C LEU A 98 -6.14 4.29 7.48
N ALA A 99 -4.83 4.06 7.43
CA ALA A 99 -4.05 3.71 8.62
C ALA A 99 -4.10 4.82 9.67
N LEU A 100 -3.92 6.07 9.24
CA LEU A 100 -4.01 7.24 10.12
C LEU A 100 -5.41 7.39 10.70
N LEU A 101 -6.45 7.20 9.90
CA LEU A 101 -7.83 7.22 10.39
C LEU A 101 -8.08 6.15 11.47
N ILE A 102 -7.60 4.92 11.25
CA ILE A 102 -7.73 3.82 12.22
C ILE A 102 -6.98 4.16 13.52
N ALA A 103 -5.75 4.69 13.43
CA ALA A 103 -4.96 5.06 14.60
C ALA A 103 -5.67 6.15 15.44
N ARG A 104 -6.18 7.19 14.81
CA ARG A 104 -6.95 8.26 15.49
C ARG A 104 -8.21 7.71 16.17
N ARG A 105 -8.95 6.83 15.50
CA ARG A 105 -10.14 6.19 16.09
C ARG A 105 -9.80 5.28 17.27
N ALA A 106 -8.70 4.57 17.20
CA ALA A 106 -8.21 3.74 18.29
C ALA A 106 -7.84 4.57 19.52
N GLU A 107 -7.16 5.70 19.32
CA GLU A 107 -6.80 6.63 20.40
C GLU A 107 -8.04 7.26 21.04
N GLU A 108 -9.01 7.74 20.24
CA GLU A 108 -10.29 8.28 20.72
C GLU A 108 -11.05 7.25 21.57
N ALA A 109 -11.14 6.00 21.11
CA ALA A 109 -11.83 4.93 21.82
C ALA A 109 -11.16 4.63 23.16
N GLN A 110 -9.84 4.64 23.21
CA GLN A 110 -9.06 4.46 24.43
C GLN A 110 -9.30 5.59 25.43
N ALA A 111 -9.27 6.86 24.97
CA ALA A 111 -9.47 8.04 25.81
C ALA A 111 -10.87 8.08 26.44
N GLN A 112 -11.89 7.58 25.75
CA GLN A 112 -13.27 7.55 26.24
C GLN A 112 -13.57 6.38 27.20
N SER A 113 -12.58 5.58 27.58
CA SER A 113 -12.78 4.33 28.33
C SER A 113 -13.80 3.40 27.66
N ALA A 114 -14.11 3.67 26.39
CA ALA A 114 -15.10 2.95 25.58
C ALA A 114 -14.46 1.76 24.86
N ALA A 115 -13.22 1.39 25.18
CA ALA A 115 -12.51 0.24 24.64
C ALA A 115 -13.27 -1.04 25.06
N LYS A 116 -14.40 -1.28 24.39
CA LYS A 116 -15.04 -2.59 24.42
C LYS A 116 -14.03 -3.55 23.79
N SER A 117 -13.59 -4.52 24.57
CA SER A 117 -12.83 -5.64 23.99
C SER A 117 -13.67 -6.29 22.90
N PHE A 118 -13.07 -6.55 21.77
CA PHE A 118 -13.72 -7.31 20.70
C PHE A 118 -14.22 -8.66 21.24
N SER A 119 -15.33 -9.13 20.71
CA SER A 119 -15.74 -10.52 20.94
C SER A 119 -14.68 -11.48 20.36
N LYS A 120 -14.65 -12.72 20.84
CA LYS A 120 -13.74 -13.73 20.29
C LYS A 120 -13.92 -13.92 18.78
N ASP A 121 -15.18 -13.90 18.33
CA ASP A 121 -15.50 -14.07 16.90
C ASP A 121 -15.00 -12.88 16.08
N ALA A 122 -15.21 -11.63 16.56
CA ALA A 122 -14.70 -10.44 15.91
C ALA A 122 -13.15 -10.39 15.85
N LEU A 123 -12.47 -10.86 16.91
CA LEU A 123 -11.01 -10.99 16.89
C LEU A 123 -10.55 -12.02 15.85
N HIS A 124 -11.23 -13.14 15.73
CA HIS A 124 -10.89 -14.17 14.74
C HIS A 124 -11.10 -13.66 13.31
N GLU A 125 -12.22 -12.96 13.05
CA GLU A 125 -12.49 -12.34 11.75
C GLU A 125 -11.41 -11.29 11.40
N LEU A 126 -11.02 -10.45 12.37
CA LEU A 126 -9.98 -9.45 12.18
C LEU A 126 -8.60 -10.08 11.93
N GLU A 127 -8.25 -11.18 12.61
CA GLU A 127 -7.03 -11.94 12.34
C GLU A 127 -7.01 -12.51 10.93
N THR A 128 -8.11 -13.13 10.50
CA THR A 128 -8.26 -13.64 9.14
C THR A 128 -8.09 -12.52 8.10
N LEU A 129 -8.68 -11.35 8.34
CA LEU A 129 -8.53 -10.18 7.46
C LEU A 129 -7.08 -9.72 7.40
N LEU A 130 -6.38 -9.63 8.54
CA LEU A 130 -4.97 -9.23 8.61
C LEU A 130 -4.06 -10.20 7.86
N GLU A 131 -4.31 -11.51 7.96
CA GLU A 131 -3.57 -12.53 7.22
C GLU A 131 -3.74 -12.37 5.71
N LYS A 132 -4.99 -12.21 5.26
CA LYS A 132 -5.30 -11.98 3.84
C LYS A 132 -4.67 -10.68 3.33
N ALA A 133 -4.78 -9.58 4.07
CA ALA A 133 -4.18 -8.31 3.73
C ALA A 133 -2.65 -8.41 3.63
N THR A 134 -2.00 -9.12 4.56
CA THR A 134 -0.55 -9.36 4.54
C THR A 134 -0.13 -10.18 3.31
N ALA A 135 -0.93 -11.17 2.90
CA ALA A 135 -0.66 -11.96 1.71
C ALA A 135 -0.75 -11.10 0.44
N VAL A 136 -1.75 -10.21 0.34
CA VAL A 136 -1.89 -9.26 -0.77
C VAL A 136 -0.70 -8.30 -0.82
N ALA A 137 -0.31 -7.72 0.34
CA ALA A 137 0.85 -6.83 0.42
C ALA A 137 2.14 -7.50 -0.10
N ARG A 138 2.39 -8.75 0.31
CA ARG A 138 3.55 -9.50 -0.16
C ARG A 138 3.53 -9.74 -1.68
N LEU A 139 2.39 -10.12 -2.24
CA LEU A 139 2.24 -10.30 -3.68
C LEU A 139 2.45 -8.99 -4.44
N THR A 140 1.96 -7.88 -3.92
CA THR A 140 2.17 -6.54 -4.49
C THR A 140 3.65 -6.17 -4.48
N HIS A 141 4.33 -6.35 -3.34
CA HIS A 141 5.76 -6.09 -3.19
C HIS A 141 6.59 -6.91 -4.21
N GLU A 142 6.36 -8.24 -4.28
CA GLU A 142 7.03 -9.12 -5.24
C GLU A 142 6.80 -8.67 -6.70
N SER A 143 5.56 -8.28 -7.03
CA SER A 143 5.22 -7.80 -8.38
C SER A 143 5.90 -6.48 -8.73
N LEU A 144 6.01 -5.55 -7.79
CA LEU A 144 6.69 -4.27 -7.97
C LEU A 144 8.20 -4.47 -8.13
N GLN A 145 8.83 -5.30 -7.30
CA GLN A 145 10.26 -5.60 -7.39
C GLN A 145 10.64 -6.26 -8.71
N ASP A 146 9.89 -7.27 -9.14
CA ASP A 146 10.17 -8.00 -10.37
C ASP A 146 9.85 -7.18 -11.63
N GLY A 147 9.18 -6.04 -11.51
CA GLY A 147 8.67 -5.27 -12.64
C GLY A 147 7.65 -6.06 -13.48
N ARG A 148 7.11 -7.13 -12.94
CA ARG A 148 6.08 -7.97 -13.53
C ARG A 148 4.72 -7.49 -13.07
N PHE A 149 4.17 -6.48 -13.74
CA PHE A 149 2.76 -6.13 -13.54
C PHE A 149 1.88 -7.22 -14.13
N LEU A 150 1.71 -8.29 -13.37
CA LEU A 150 0.78 -9.36 -13.71
C LEU A 150 -0.62 -8.96 -13.24
N ALA A 151 -1.22 -8.01 -13.96
CA ALA A 151 -2.61 -7.57 -13.71
C ALA A 151 -3.61 -8.76 -13.61
N LYS A 152 -3.25 -9.92 -14.16
CA LYS A 152 -4.08 -11.13 -14.14
C LYS A 152 -3.77 -12.05 -12.95
N SER A 153 -2.53 -12.08 -12.45
CA SER A 153 -2.17 -12.98 -11.36
C SER A 153 -2.48 -12.40 -9.98
N VAL A 154 -2.36 -11.09 -9.83
CA VAL A 154 -2.76 -10.42 -8.58
C VAL A 154 -4.29 -10.43 -8.47
N GLY A 155 -5.03 -10.16 -9.54
CA GLY A 155 -6.48 -10.25 -9.55
C GLY A 155 -6.99 -11.64 -9.18
N SER A 156 -6.46 -12.72 -9.76
CA SER A 156 -6.89 -14.08 -9.43
C SER A 156 -6.47 -14.49 -8.01
N ALA A 157 -5.28 -14.09 -7.55
CA ALA A 157 -4.84 -14.37 -6.19
C ALA A 157 -5.68 -13.61 -5.13
N VAL A 158 -6.18 -12.41 -5.46
CA VAL A 158 -7.11 -11.68 -4.60
C VAL A 158 -8.51 -12.32 -4.62
N GLU A 159 -8.99 -12.78 -5.78
CA GLU A 159 -10.26 -13.52 -5.89
C GLU A 159 -10.23 -14.82 -5.08
N ASP A 160 -9.11 -15.54 -5.05
CA ASP A 160 -8.93 -16.75 -4.25
C ASP A 160 -8.83 -16.47 -2.73
N LEU A 161 -8.60 -15.21 -2.33
CA LEU A 161 -8.48 -14.79 -0.93
C LEU A 161 -9.81 -14.23 -0.34
N VAL A 162 -10.79 -13.93 -1.17
CA VAL A 162 -12.11 -13.39 -0.77
C VAL A 162 -13.11 -14.51 -0.63
#